data_ab57885a927fe8e2bb737e9d404b7190
#
_entry.id   ab57885a927fe8e2bb737e9d404b7190
#
_cell.length_a   1.000
_cell.length_b   1.000
_cell.length_c   1.000
_cell.angle_alpha   90.00
_cell.angle_beta   90.00
_cell.angle_gamma   90.00
#
_symmetry.space_group_name_H-M   'P 1'
#
loop_
_entity.id
_entity.type
_entity.pdbx_description
1 polymer ?
#
loop_
_entity_poly.entity_id
_entity_poly.type
_entity_poly.pdbx_seq_one_letter_code
_entity_poly.pdbx_strand_id
1 'polypeptide(L)'
;MLSGMRSTGKLHLGNYVGALQNWVRMQDEYECFFMVADWHALTTDYADTSRIKENSLEVTLDWLAAGLDPEKSVIFIQSHVPAHAELHLLFSMITPLGWLERVPTYKEQRENIKDKDLGTY
;
A
#
# COMPACT_ATOMS: atom_id res chain seq x y z
N MET A 1 8.05 1.42 -13.13
CA MET A 1 7.03 0.56 -12.46
C MET A 1 6.67 1.15 -11.11
N LEU A 2 5.40 1.12 -10.69
CA LEU A 2 4.97 1.53 -9.34
C LEU A 2 4.32 0.33 -8.64
N SER A 3 4.74 0.04 -7.41
CA SER A 3 4.12 -0.97 -6.56
C SER A 3 4.22 -0.55 -5.08
N GLY A 4 3.54 -1.25 -4.18
CA GLY A 4 3.58 -0.92 -2.77
C GLY A 4 2.99 -1.99 -1.87
N MET A 5 3.23 -1.84 -0.57
CA MET A 5 2.64 -2.67 0.48
C MET A 5 2.07 -1.82 1.60
N ARG A 6 0.99 -2.29 2.22
CA ARG A 6 0.42 -1.66 3.41
C ARG A 6 1.32 -1.88 4.63
N SER A 7 1.41 -0.87 5.49
CA SER A 7 2.20 -0.91 6.73
C SER A 7 1.37 -1.49 7.90
N THR A 8 0.87 -2.71 7.73
CA THR A 8 0.01 -3.37 8.72
C THR A 8 0.76 -4.28 9.70
N GLY A 9 2.07 -4.18 9.77
CA GLY A 9 2.95 -4.95 10.67
C GLY A 9 4.15 -5.54 9.96
N LYS A 10 4.85 -6.43 10.66
CA LYS A 10 6.03 -7.13 10.11
C LYS A 10 5.69 -7.95 8.90
N LEU A 11 6.61 -7.96 7.92
CA LEU A 11 6.45 -8.79 6.74
C LEU A 11 6.59 -10.28 7.10
N HIS A 12 5.82 -11.08 6.41
CA HIS A 12 5.91 -12.53 6.50
C HIS A 12 6.44 -13.13 5.19
N LEU A 13 6.76 -14.42 5.21
CA LEU A 13 7.33 -15.12 4.06
C LEU A 13 6.49 -14.98 2.79
N GLY A 14 5.15 -14.89 2.92
CA GLY A 14 4.26 -14.68 1.78
C GLY A 14 4.45 -13.33 1.10
N ASN A 15 4.74 -12.25 1.86
CA ASN A 15 5.08 -10.95 1.27
C ASN A 15 6.43 -11.00 0.54
N TYR A 16 7.41 -11.72 1.11
CA TYR A 16 8.72 -11.87 0.51
C TYR A 16 8.64 -12.61 -0.83
N VAL A 17 8.08 -13.82 -0.83
CA VAL A 17 8.02 -14.66 -2.04
C VAL A 17 7.02 -14.12 -3.05
N GLY A 18 5.88 -13.58 -2.59
CA GLY A 18 4.79 -13.12 -3.44
C GLY A 18 5.06 -11.78 -4.15
N ALA A 19 5.88 -10.93 -3.56
CA ALA A 19 6.12 -9.59 -4.12
C ALA A 19 7.58 -9.16 -4.06
N LEU A 20 8.18 -9.14 -2.86
CA LEU A 20 9.46 -8.47 -2.61
C LEU A 20 10.62 -9.09 -3.38
N GLN A 21 10.69 -10.40 -3.45
CA GLN A 21 11.69 -11.12 -4.25
C GLN A 21 11.64 -10.73 -5.74
N ASN A 22 10.45 -10.50 -6.26
CA ASN A 22 10.28 -10.04 -7.63
C ASN A 22 10.70 -8.57 -7.80
N TRP A 23 10.38 -7.71 -6.82
CA TRP A 23 10.77 -6.30 -6.84
C TRP A 23 12.29 -6.13 -6.85
N VAL A 24 13.01 -6.93 -6.04
CA VAL A 24 14.49 -6.94 -6.01
C VAL A 24 15.08 -7.24 -7.38
N ARG A 25 14.46 -8.13 -8.15
CA ARG A 25 14.90 -8.40 -9.53
C ARG A 25 14.55 -7.28 -10.50
N MET A 26 13.34 -6.72 -10.35
CA MET A 26 12.82 -5.70 -11.28
C MET A 26 13.56 -4.36 -11.18
N GLN A 27 14.16 -4.03 -10.03
CA GLN A 27 14.94 -2.79 -9.89
C GLN A 27 16.17 -2.72 -10.80
N ASP A 28 16.67 -3.85 -11.28
CA ASP A 28 17.80 -3.90 -12.21
C ASP A 28 17.38 -3.71 -13.69
N GLU A 29 16.09 -3.87 -13.98
CA GLU A 29 15.55 -3.83 -15.34
C GLU A 29 14.68 -2.61 -15.62
N TYR A 30 14.08 -2.02 -14.58
CA TYR A 30 13.07 -0.97 -14.70
C TYR A 30 13.34 0.19 -13.73
N GLU A 31 12.91 1.38 -14.11
CA GLU A 31 12.74 2.48 -13.17
C GLU A 31 11.58 2.15 -12.20
N CYS A 32 11.93 1.92 -10.93
CA CYS A 32 11.01 1.41 -9.93
C CYS A 32 10.72 2.41 -8.83
N PHE A 33 9.44 2.49 -8.44
CA PHE A 33 8.90 3.28 -7.33
C PHE A 33 8.18 2.33 -6.38
N PHE A 34 8.66 2.22 -5.14
CA PHE A 34 8.10 1.34 -4.12
C PHE A 34 7.50 2.16 -2.98
N MET A 35 6.21 2.03 -2.79
CA MET A 35 5.42 2.83 -1.86
C MET A 35 5.07 2.05 -0.60
N VAL A 36 5.46 2.58 0.56
CA VAL A 36 4.90 2.16 1.85
C VAL A 36 3.54 2.83 1.99
N ALA A 37 2.48 2.04 1.89
CA ALA A 37 1.11 2.53 1.79
C ALA A 37 0.48 2.69 3.19
N ASP A 38 0.91 3.73 3.91
CA ASP A 38 0.45 4.05 5.26
C ASP A 38 -1.01 4.53 5.30
N TRP A 39 -1.45 5.32 4.32
CA TRP A 39 -2.87 5.70 4.22
C TRP A 39 -3.76 4.51 3.89
N HIS A 40 -3.31 3.59 3.05
CA HIS A 40 -4.05 2.36 2.79
C HIS A 40 -4.15 1.45 4.03
N ALA A 41 -3.19 1.52 4.95
CA ALA A 41 -3.27 0.80 6.22
C ALA A 41 -4.46 1.29 7.07
N LEU A 42 -4.81 2.58 6.99
CA LEU A 42 -5.95 3.15 7.71
C LEU A 42 -7.29 2.50 7.33
N THR A 43 -7.42 1.87 6.17
CA THR A 43 -8.66 1.19 5.78
C THR A 43 -9.01 0.01 6.70
N THR A 44 -8.03 -0.58 7.36
CA THR A 44 -8.20 -1.68 8.32
C THR A 44 -7.84 -1.28 9.76
N ASP A 45 -6.89 -0.37 9.93
CA ASP A 45 -6.29 -0.01 11.22
C ASP A 45 -6.77 1.36 11.73
N TYR A 46 -7.92 1.86 11.20
CA TYR A 46 -8.46 3.18 11.56
C TYR A 46 -8.83 3.31 13.06
N ALA A 47 -9.17 2.20 13.72
CA ALA A 47 -9.53 2.19 15.13
C ALA A 47 -8.33 2.39 16.07
N ASP A 48 -7.14 1.95 15.64
CA ASP A 48 -5.87 2.17 16.36
C ASP A 48 -4.74 2.46 15.39
N THR A 49 -4.41 3.73 15.23
CA THR A 49 -3.38 4.22 14.32
C THR A 49 -2.00 4.35 14.97
N SER A 50 -1.87 4.01 16.25
CA SER A 50 -0.67 4.26 17.06
C SER A 50 0.60 3.62 16.49
N ARG A 51 0.46 2.50 15.80
CA ARG A 51 1.58 1.72 15.25
C ARG A 51 1.91 1.96 13.78
N ILE A 52 1.12 2.76 13.05
CA ILE A 52 1.31 2.93 11.60
C ILE A 52 2.70 3.47 11.27
N LYS A 53 3.18 4.45 12.05
CA LYS A 53 4.52 5.03 11.84
C LYS A 53 5.62 4.00 12.09
N GLU A 54 5.55 3.24 13.17
CA GLU A 54 6.49 2.18 13.50
C GLU A 54 6.47 1.08 12.44
N ASN A 55 5.29 0.60 12.07
CA ASN A 55 5.11 -0.41 11.03
C ASN A 55 5.65 0.04 9.67
N SER A 56 5.52 1.32 9.32
CA SER A 56 6.08 1.86 8.07
C SER A 56 7.59 1.81 8.05
N LEU A 57 8.25 2.09 9.18
CA LEU A 57 9.69 1.96 9.32
C LEU A 57 10.13 0.49 9.26
N GLU A 58 9.44 -0.42 9.96
CA GLU A 58 9.76 -1.85 9.93
C GLU A 58 9.64 -2.43 8.53
N VAL A 59 8.56 -2.12 7.80
CA VAL A 59 8.40 -2.55 6.41
C VAL A 59 9.53 -2.05 5.52
N THR A 60 9.95 -0.78 5.70
CA THR A 60 11.07 -0.22 4.93
C THR A 60 12.37 -0.95 5.25
N LEU A 61 12.64 -1.24 6.51
CA LEU A 61 13.83 -2.00 6.93
C LEU A 61 13.84 -3.41 6.34
N ASP A 62 12.70 -4.10 6.36
CA ASP A 62 12.57 -5.42 5.76
C ASP A 62 12.84 -5.40 4.24
N TRP A 63 12.39 -4.35 3.53
CA TRP A 63 12.67 -4.19 2.11
C TRP A 63 14.15 -4.00 1.81
N LEU A 64 14.83 -3.14 2.57
CA LEU A 64 16.26 -2.92 2.45
C LEU A 64 17.05 -4.21 2.78
N ALA A 65 16.66 -4.90 3.84
CA ALA A 65 17.27 -6.17 4.22
C ALA A 65 17.06 -7.28 3.17
N ALA A 66 15.96 -7.25 2.45
CA ALA A 66 15.68 -8.18 1.34
C ALA A 66 16.45 -7.86 0.06
N GLY A 67 17.09 -6.69 -0.04
CA GLY A 67 17.93 -6.30 -1.16
C GLY A 67 17.33 -5.24 -2.09
N LEU A 68 16.26 -4.52 -1.68
CA LEU A 68 15.89 -3.30 -2.38
C LEU A 68 16.94 -2.23 -2.14
N ASP A 69 17.45 -1.66 -3.23
CA ASP A 69 18.52 -0.68 -3.22
C ASP A 69 17.97 0.72 -3.48
N PRO A 70 18.08 1.67 -2.53
CA PRO A 70 17.59 3.03 -2.71
C PRO A 70 18.39 3.85 -3.75
N GLU A 71 19.57 3.38 -4.16
CA GLU A 71 20.31 3.98 -5.27
C GLU A 71 19.74 3.56 -6.65
N LYS A 72 19.00 2.45 -6.72
CA LYS A 72 18.38 1.92 -7.94
C LYS A 72 16.90 2.22 -8.05
N SER A 73 16.23 2.37 -6.91
CA SER A 73 14.77 2.49 -6.82
C SER A 73 14.36 3.62 -5.90
N VAL A 74 13.26 4.28 -6.22
CA VAL A 74 12.66 5.26 -5.29
C VAL A 74 11.81 4.51 -4.28
N ILE A 75 12.17 4.62 -3.00
CA ILE A 75 11.38 4.10 -1.88
C ILE A 75 10.76 5.29 -1.15
N PHE A 76 9.45 5.30 -0.97
CA PHE A 76 8.76 6.43 -0.35
C PHE A 76 7.54 6.02 0.47
N ILE A 77 7.14 6.89 1.39
CA ILE A 77 5.90 6.74 2.19
C ILE A 77 4.78 7.48 1.48
N GLN A 78 3.63 6.86 1.32
CA GLN A 78 2.49 7.39 0.57
C GLN A 78 2.06 8.77 1.08
N SER A 79 1.96 8.97 2.40
CA SER A 79 1.54 10.23 3.01
C SER A 79 2.51 11.40 2.77
N HIS A 80 3.75 11.11 2.34
CA HIS A 80 4.71 12.15 1.97
C HIS A 80 4.52 12.67 0.55
N VAL A 81 3.57 12.10 -0.20
CA VAL A 81 3.21 12.54 -1.56
C VAL A 81 1.73 12.93 -1.59
N PRO A 82 1.37 14.18 -1.21
CA PRO A 82 -0.02 14.64 -1.11
C PRO A 82 -0.86 14.46 -2.37
N ALA A 83 -0.20 14.43 -3.54
CA ALA A 83 -0.86 14.20 -4.82
C ALA A 83 -1.70 12.89 -4.86
N HIS A 84 -1.38 11.89 -4.05
CA HIS A 84 -2.21 10.69 -3.93
C HIS A 84 -3.62 11.01 -3.40
N ALA A 85 -3.72 11.86 -2.37
CA ALA A 85 -5.00 12.29 -1.83
C ALA A 85 -5.75 13.22 -2.78
N GLU A 86 -5.04 14.12 -3.46
CA GLU A 86 -5.61 15.03 -4.45
C GLU A 86 -6.22 14.25 -5.62
N LEU A 87 -5.47 13.30 -6.19
CA LEU A 87 -5.95 12.45 -7.28
C LEU A 87 -7.11 11.55 -6.82
N HIS A 88 -7.03 10.99 -5.62
CA HIS A 88 -8.14 10.22 -5.05
C HIS A 88 -9.42 11.06 -5.01
N LEU A 89 -9.35 12.29 -4.50
CA LEU A 89 -10.49 13.20 -4.46
C LEU A 89 -11.07 13.45 -5.86
N LEU A 90 -10.22 13.78 -6.84
CA LEU A 90 -10.65 14.04 -8.22
C LEU A 90 -11.28 12.79 -8.85
N PHE A 91 -10.67 11.63 -8.71
CA PHE A 91 -11.21 10.38 -9.24
C PHE A 91 -12.51 9.96 -8.56
N SER A 92 -12.68 10.25 -7.27
CA SER A 92 -13.94 9.95 -6.57
C SER A 92 -15.14 10.71 -7.13
N MET A 93 -14.92 11.88 -7.75
CA MET A 93 -15.98 12.69 -8.36
C MET A 93 -16.46 12.14 -9.70
N ILE A 94 -15.61 11.41 -10.42
CA ILE A 94 -15.87 10.96 -11.80
C ILE A 94 -15.99 9.44 -11.94
N THR A 95 -15.60 8.67 -10.92
CA THR A 95 -15.64 7.20 -10.97
C THR A 95 -17.02 6.68 -10.63
N PRO A 96 -17.70 5.94 -11.53
CA PRO A 96 -18.99 5.36 -11.25
C PRO A 96 -18.90 4.30 -10.13
N LEU A 97 -19.80 4.40 -9.14
CA LEU A 97 -19.87 3.47 -8.01
C LEU A 97 -19.94 1.99 -8.46
N GLY A 98 -20.71 1.71 -9.52
CA GLY A 98 -20.82 0.35 -10.05
C GLY A 98 -19.50 -0.25 -10.58
N TRP A 99 -18.46 0.56 -10.84
CA TRP A 99 -17.14 0.04 -11.15
C TRP A 99 -16.44 -0.46 -9.90
N LEU A 100 -16.51 0.31 -8.82
CA LEU A 100 -15.90 -0.03 -7.52
C LEU A 100 -16.54 -1.30 -6.93
N GLU A 101 -17.86 -1.44 -7.03
CA GLU A 101 -18.60 -2.61 -6.55
C GLU A 101 -18.23 -3.93 -7.28
N ARG A 102 -17.57 -3.86 -8.44
CA ARG A 102 -17.12 -5.04 -9.18
C ARG A 102 -15.74 -5.53 -8.75
N VAL A 103 -14.98 -4.71 -8.01
CA VAL A 103 -13.62 -5.06 -7.57
C VAL A 103 -13.68 -6.26 -6.61
N PRO A 104 -12.96 -7.37 -6.89
CA PRO A 104 -12.99 -8.56 -6.05
C PRO A 104 -12.60 -8.28 -4.60
N THR A 105 -11.51 -7.54 -4.39
CA THR A 105 -11.03 -7.17 -3.05
C THR A 105 -12.07 -6.38 -2.27
N TYR A 106 -12.82 -5.47 -2.92
CA TYR A 106 -13.91 -4.76 -2.29
C TYR A 106 -15.01 -5.70 -1.80
N LYS A 107 -15.39 -6.70 -2.61
CA LYS A 107 -16.42 -7.69 -2.24
C LYS A 107 -16.01 -8.50 -1.01
N GLU A 108 -14.76 -8.96 -0.98
CA GLU A 108 -14.21 -9.70 0.17
C GLU A 108 -14.17 -8.83 1.43
N GLN A 109 -13.67 -7.60 1.34
CA GLN A 109 -13.59 -6.69 2.47
C GLN A 109 -14.99 -6.29 2.98
N ARG A 110 -15.94 -6.09 2.08
CA ARG A 110 -17.32 -5.74 2.44
C ARG A 110 -18.00 -6.77 3.35
N GLU A 111 -17.63 -8.05 3.21
CA GLU A 111 -18.15 -9.13 4.07
C GLU A 111 -17.47 -9.13 5.45
N ASN A 112 -16.23 -8.70 5.53
CA ASN A 112 -15.42 -8.74 6.73
C ASN A 112 -15.52 -7.48 7.61
N ILE A 113 -15.87 -6.33 7.03
CA ILE A 113 -16.00 -5.06 7.75
C ILE A 113 -17.42 -4.93 8.31
N LYS A 114 -17.53 -4.89 9.64
CA LYS A 114 -18.84 -4.78 10.36
C LYS A 114 -19.43 -3.38 10.26
N ASP A 115 -18.58 -2.36 10.47
CA ASP A 115 -18.99 -0.95 10.43
C ASP A 115 -18.43 -0.32 9.15
N LYS A 116 -19.30 -0.14 8.16
CA LYS A 116 -18.93 0.41 6.85
C LYS A 116 -19.01 1.92 6.90
N ASP A 117 -17.91 2.56 6.62
CA ASP A 117 -17.84 4.01 6.43
C ASP A 117 -17.55 4.37 4.95
N LEU A 118 -17.41 5.67 4.69
CA LEU A 118 -17.14 6.17 3.35
C LEU A 118 -15.79 5.69 2.81
N GLY A 119 -14.80 5.44 3.68
CA GLY A 119 -13.47 4.96 3.32
C GLY A 119 -13.46 3.48 2.87
N THR A 120 -14.57 2.76 3.08
CA THR A 120 -14.72 1.37 2.62
C THR A 120 -14.93 1.29 1.10
N TYR A 121 -15.39 2.37 0.48
CA TYR A 121 -15.55 2.53 -0.96
C TYR A 121 -14.32 3.17 -1.58
#